data_df009c4828f00854affdbef563a8b760
#
_entry.id   df009c4828f00854affdbef563a8b760
#
_cell.length_a   1.000
_cell.length_b   1.000
_cell.length_c   1.000
_cell.angle_alpha   90.00
_cell.angle_beta   90.00
_cell.angle_gamma   90.00
#
_symmetry.space_group_name_H-M   'P 1'
#
loop_
_entity.id
_entity.type
_entity.pdbx_description
1 polymer ?
#
loop_
_entity_poly.entity_id
_entity_poly.type
_entity_poly.pdbx_seq_one_letter_code
_entity_poly.pdbx_strand_id
1 'polypeptide(L)'
;MKFTNCREPLFLFLFAVLVTTLFSTCSFLYPLNPWDDANVYMTIGNAMLGGKELYVDIFDHKGPVLYLMHEMAAVLSRNSFVGIYLIEIICVFCFMRYSLRTMRLFSTSKATLPLACLLGWVTASSDLFYYGDSVEEFSLPILAHSLYFMLRFARNRQVPSRWQALVMGVGVGLIFWTKFNILFFYVGGIAALALIAWRHSQMKELGQTVLWVIAGWAVTTAAVLSYFAIHGTIEALMESYFMVNIFQYHGTATNGEPDFWWFPLMKLGIWAVLTIPVCLVRARWEVKALLLGTYGVLLLSFATMTVQFYYFLLMYTFAPMLIYLFRNLKPSLRTYVTIGLVGFAAAATNWNLVTLINGTFPKSVLEMAEIINADKSDDSEVLTFSSYDTGIYQHTRHLPPNKNFFISSILDPEIKKEQAEWVESGKVKYLVREIGAIVTCHEYYDAPIPENYRCIYDKEELFRYRLITTPHKFLWNLTYPRVLLRYVMEPVTVNQRMLIYRREP
;
A
#
# COMPACT_ATOMS: atom_id res chain seq x y z
N MET A 1 0.84 25.06 29.81
CA MET A 1 0.30 24.30 28.65
C MET A 1 -1.23 24.36 28.76
N LYS A 2 -1.90 25.15 27.93
CA LYS A 2 -3.34 25.39 28.07
C LYS A 2 -4.13 24.19 27.48
N PHE A 3 -5.07 23.65 28.24
CA PHE A 3 -5.99 22.55 27.90
C PHE A 3 -6.82 22.74 26.61
N THR A 4 -6.71 23.87 25.95
CA THR A 4 -7.42 24.21 24.70
C THR A 4 -6.84 23.50 23.46
N ASN A 5 -5.69 22.82 23.55
CA ASN A 5 -4.99 22.21 22.41
C ASN A 5 -5.31 20.73 22.15
N CYS A 6 -6.10 20.06 23.00
CA CYS A 6 -6.40 18.62 22.83
C CYS A 6 -7.61 18.35 21.91
N ARG A 7 -8.49 19.32 21.69
CA ARG A 7 -9.75 19.11 20.93
C ARG A 7 -9.50 18.81 19.43
N GLU A 8 -8.57 19.51 18.82
CA GLU A 8 -8.28 19.32 17.39
C GLU A 8 -7.62 17.97 17.07
N PRO A 9 -6.56 17.52 17.81
CA PRO A 9 -6.02 16.18 17.60
C PRO A 9 -7.04 15.07 17.86
N LEU A 10 -7.86 15.20 18.90
CA LEU A 10 -8.93 14.24 19.19
C LEU A 10 -9.96 14.18 18.06
N PHE A 11 -10.38 15.35 17.55
CA PHE A 11 -11.29 15.40 16.41
C PHE A 11 -10.70 14.73 15.18
N LEU A 12 -9.44 15.00 14.83
CA LEU A 12 -8.76 14.35 13.70
C LEU A 12 -8.64 12.84 13.91
N PHE A 13 -8.38 12.40 15.14
CA PHE A 13 -8.32 10.97 15.46
C PHE A 13 -9.67 10.29 15.28
N LEU A 14 -10.74 10.85 15.85
CA LEU A 14 -12.08 10.32 15.66
C LEU A 14 -12.53 10.32 14.20
N PHE A 15 -12.10 11.33 13.45
CA PHE A 15 -12.37 11.39 12.03
C PHE A 15 -11.55 10.33 11.26
N ALA A 16 -10.31 10.05 11.67
CA ALA A 16 -9.51 8.95 11.12
C ALA A 16 -10.20 7.60 11.38
N VAL A 17 -10.69 7.36 12.59
CA VAL A 17 -11.48 6.15 12.90
C VAL A 17 -12.65 6.02 11.93
N LEU A 18 -13.44 7.08 11.75
CA LEU A 18 -14.60 7.07 10.83
C LEU A 18 -14.17 6.73 9.40
N VAL A 19 -13.13 7.40 8.90
CA VAL A 19 -12.64 7.25 7.52
C VAL A 19 -12.12 5.83 7.27
N THR A 20 -11.26 5.33 8.15
CA THR A 20 -10.69 3.98 8.03
C THR A 20 -11.78 2.92 8.17
N THR A 21 -12.74 3.11 9.10
CA THR A 21 -13.86 2.18 9.26
C THR A 21 -14.68 2.03 7.98
N LEU A 22 -14.94 3.14 7.27
CA LEU A 22 -15.80 3.12 6.08
C LEU A 22 -15.10 2.59 4.83
N PHE A 23 -13.80 2.86 4.66
CA PHE A 23 -13.13 2.66 3.37
C PHE A 23 -12.08 1.55 3.36
N SER A 24 -11.51 1.16 4.51
CA SER A 24 -10.60 0.02 4.59
C SER A 24 -11.34 -1.29 4.80
N THR A 25 -11.02 -2.31 4.02
CA THR A 25 -11.55 -3.66 4.21
C THR A 25 -10.90 -4.39 5.38
N CYS A 26 -9.85 -3.82 6.00
CA CYS A 26 -9.32 -4.30 7.28
C CYS A 26 -10.24 -3.99 8.46
N SER A 27 -11.23 -3.10 8.28
CA SER A 27 -12.16 -2.73 9.34
C SER A 27 -13.19 -3.83 9.61
N PHE A 28 -13.76 -3.79 10.82
CA PHE A 28 -14.78 -4.74 11.25
C PHE A 28 -16.11 -4.69 10.47
N LEU A 29 -16.29 -3.70 9.59
CA LEU A 29 -17.46 -3.64 8.71
C LEU A 29 -17.39 -4.66 7.58
N TYR A 30 -16.20 -5.11 7.22
CA TYR A 30 -15.98 -6.02 6.10
C TYR A 30 -15.69 -7.42 6.62
N PRO A 31 -16.25 -8.46 5.98
CA PRO A 31 -16.08 -9.83 6.46
C PRO A 31 -14.69 -10.40 6.20
N LEU A 32 -13.97 -9.87 5.21
CA LEU A 32 -12.62 -10.26 4.81
C LEU A 32 -11.95 -9.13 4.04
N ASN A 33 -10.63 -9.22 3.84
CA ASN A 33 -9.91 -8.39 2.88
C ASN A 33 -9.75 -9.19 1.57
N PRO A 34 -10.28 -8.72 0.42
CA PRO A 34 -10.21 -9.46 -0.83
C PRO A 34 -8.89 -9.24 -1.59
N TRP A 35 -7.94 -8.50 -1.03
CA TRP A 35 -6.68 -8.20 -1.70
C TRP A 35 -5.62 -9.27 -1.44
N ASP A 36 -5.09 -9.84 -2.50
CA ASP A 36 -4.09 -10.91 -2.45
C ASP A 36 -2.83 -10.53 -1.66
N ASP A 37 -2.26 -9.33 -1.91
CA ASP A 37 -1.08 -8.86 -1.18
C ASP A 37 -1.35 -8.76 0.33
N ALA A 38 -2.50 -8.21 0.75
CA ALA A 38 -2.87 -8.11 2.15
C ALA A 38 -3.03 -9.50 2.79
N ASN A 39 -3.61 -10.44 2.04
CA ASN A 39 -3.75 -11.82 2.50
C ASN A 39 -2.38 -12.48 2.69
N VAL A 40 -1.45 -12.32 1.73
CA VAL A 40 -0.06 -12.80 1.87
C VAL A 40 0.60 -12.24 3.11
N TYR A 41 0.50 -10.92 3.35
CA TYR A 41 1.13 -10.30 4.52
C TYR A 41 0.57 -10.86 5.84
N MET A 42 -0.74 -10.99 5.92
CA MET A 42 -1.40 -11.52 7.12
C MET A 42 -1.10 -13.02 7.32
N THR A 43 -1.06 -13.80 6.24
CA THR A 43 -0.69 -15.22 6.26
C THR A 43 0.74 -15.42 6.75
N ILE A 44 1.68 -14.60 6.27
CA ILE A 44 3.08 -14.62 6.74
C ILE A 44 3.14 -14.21 8.22
N GLY A 45 2.46 -13.14 8.63
CA GLY A 45 2.41 -12.73 10.03
C GLY A 45 1.85 -13.82 10.95
N ASN A 46 0.79 -14.52 10.52
CA ASN A 46 0.22 -15.66 11.24
C ASN A 46 1.21 -16.84 11.32
N ALA A 47 1.93 -17.10 10.23
CA ALA A 47 2.92 -18.18 10.18
C ALA A 47 4.12 -17.89 11.10
N MET A 48 4.62 -16.64 11.12
CA MET A 48 5.67 -16.19 12.04
C MET A 48 5.23 -16.33 13.51
N LEU A 49 4.03 -15.89 13.83
CA LEU A 49 3.44 -16.09 15.16
C LEU A 49 3.24 -17.59 15.51
N GLY A 50 3.14 -18.46 14.49
CA GLY A 50 3.12 -19.91 14.59
C GLY A 50 4.50 -20.56 14.70
N GLY A 51 5.58 -19.77 14.70
CA GLY A 51 6.96 -20.25 14.85
C GLY A 51 7.70 -20.51 13.53
N LYS A 52 7.15 -20.10 12.38
CA LYS A 52 7.88 -20.17 11.09
C LYS A 52 8.84 -19.00 10.97
N GLU A 53 10.04 -19.30 10.46
CA GLU A 53 11.10 -18.31 10.23
C GLU A 53 10.89 -17.58 8.90
N LEU A 54 10.79 -16.25 8.97
CA LEU A 54 10.65 -15.40 7.78
C LEU A 54 11.82 -15.58 6.82
N TYR A 55 11.52 -15.70 5.53
CA TYR A 55 12.41 -15.95 4.40
C TYR A 55 13.07 -17.35 4.37
N VAL A 56 12.94 -18.14 5.43
CA VAL A 56 13.43 -19.53 5.50
C VAL A 56 12.29 -20.51 5.28
N ASP A 57 11.28 -20.48 6.17
CA ASP A 57 10.14 -21.40 6.14
C ASP A 57 8.93 -20.83 5.39
N ILE A 58 8.90 -19.51 5.20
CA ILE A 58 7.86 -18.79 4.48
C ILE A 58 8.44 -17.59 3.76
N PHE A 59 8.00 -17.34 2.53
CA PHE A 59 8.62 -16.39 1.63
C PHE A 59 7.64 -15.41 0.98
N ASP A 60 8.02 -14.15 0.95
CA ASP A 60 7.66 -13.11 -0.02
C ASP A 60 8.82 -12.10 -0.06
N HIS A 61 8.91 -11.30 -1.11
CA HIS A 61 10.07 -10.43 -1.39
C HIS A 61 10.01 -9.03 -0.78
N LYS A 62 8.96 -8.67 -0.05
CA LYS A 62 8.86 -7.36 0.62
C LYS A 62 9.75 -7.29 1.87
N GLY A 63 9.93 -6.09 2.40
CA GLY A 63 10.81 -5.89 3.56
C GLY A 63 10.24 -6.42 4.88
N PRO A 64 11.12 -6.83 5.81
CA PRO A 64 10.73 -7.55 7.02
C PRO A 64 9.84 -6.74 7.98
N VAL A 65 9.94 -5.42 7.98
CA VAL A 65 9.09 -4.56 8.84
C VAL A 65 7.61 -4.73 8.53
N LEU A 66 7.24 -5.00 7.27
CA LEU A 66 5.87 -5.28 6.89
C LEU A 66 5.35 -6.54 7.60
N TYR A 67 6.09 -7.64 7.55
CA TYR A 67 5.67 -8.91 8.15
C TYR A 67 5.71 -8.89 9.67
N LEU A 68 6.70 -8.25 10.28
CA LEU A 68 6.75 -8.02 11.73
C LEU A 68 5.53 -7.22 12.23
N MET A 69 5.07 -6.27 11.43
CA MET A 69 3.85 -5.52 11.72
C MET A 69 2.61 -6.42 11.67
N HIS A 70 2.53 -7.32 10.69
CA HIS A 70 1.44 -8.30 10.57
C HIS A 70 1.51 -9.39 11.64
N GLU A 71 2.70 -9.81 12.04
CA GLU A 71 2.89 -10.70 13.20
C GLU A 71 2.35 -10.05 14.49
N MET A 72 2.67 -8.77 14.74
CA MET A 72 2.09 -8.04 15.87
C MET A 72 0.57 -7.90 15.76
N ALA A 73 0.04 -7.69 14.55
CA ALA A 73 -1.40 -7.65 14.31
C ALA A 73 -2.06 -9.02 14.57
N ALA A 74 -1.41 -10.11 14.21
CA ALA A 74 -1.86 -11.48 14.42
C ALA A 74 -1.99 -11.86 15.92
N VAL A 75 -1.21 -11.21 16.79
CA VAL A 75 -1.36 -11.37 18.26
C VAL A 75 -2.75 -10.94 18.72
N LEU A 76 -3.34 -9.92 18.08
CA LEU A 76 -4.70 -9.45 18.41
C LEU A 76 -5.77 -10.35 17.79
N SER A 77 -5.58 -10.78 16.55
CA SER A 77 -6.48 -11.71 15.86
C SER A 77 -5.77 -12.36 14.67
N ARG A 78 -5.80 -13.70 14.64
CA ARG A 78 -5.29 -14.49 13.51
C ARG A 78 -6.29 -14.56 12.34
N ASN A 79 -7.58 -14.39 12.63
CA ASN A 79 -8.67 -14.61 11.69
C ASN A 79 -9.29 -13.31 11.16
N SER A 80 -8.69 -12.17 11.47
CA SER A 80 -9.18 -10.87 11.01
C SER A 80 -8.06 -9.83 10.94
N PHE A 81 -8.28 -8.80 10.14
CA PHE A 81 -7.35 -7.68 9.97
C PHE A 81 -7.47 -6.60 11.05
N VAL A 82 -8.13 -6.88 12.20
CA VAL A 82 -8.38 -5.85 13.23
C VAL A 82 -7.09 -5.19 13.75
N GLY A 83 -5.98 -5.93 13.84
CA GLY A 83 -4.69 -5.37 14.25
C GLY A 83 -4.17 -4.37 13.21
N ILE A 84 -4.27 -4.69 11.93
CA ILE A 84 -3.91 -3.80 10.82
C ILE A 84 -4.83 -2.58 10.79
N TYR A 85 -6.14 -2.76 10.93
CA TYR A 85 -7.11 -1.66 11.04
C TYR A 85 -6.72 -0.62 12.09
N LEU A 86 -6.24 -1.04 13.26
CA LEU A 86 -5.77 -0.12 14.31
C LEU A 86 -4.52 0.65 13.88
N ILE A 87 -3.61 0.02 13.14
CA ILE A 87 -2.43 0.66 12.57
C ILE A 87 -2.83 1.69 11.50
N GLU A 88 -3.76 1.33 10.61
CA GLU A 88 -4.30 2.23 9.57
C GLU A 88 -4.94 3.49 10.16
N ILE A 89 -5.69 3.37 11.26
CA ILE A 89 -6.24 4.54 11.97
C ILE A 89 -5.13 5.51 12.36
N ILE A 90 -4.02 5.00 12.91
CA ILE A 90 -2.86 5.81 13.29
C ILE A 90 -2.23 6.44 12.05
N CYS A 91 -2.09 5.69 10.96
CA CYS A 91 -1.55 6.18 9.70
C CYS A 91 -2.38 7.32 9.11
N VAL A 92 -3.69 7.13 8.98
CA VAL A 92 -4.61 8.15 8.46
C VAL A 92 -4.64 9.38 9.37
N PHE A 93 -4.67 9.19 10.69
CA PHE A 93 -4.58 10.29 11.65
C PHE A 93 -3.29 11.10 11.47
N CYS A 94 -2.13 10.44 11.44
CA CYS A 94 -0.84 11.10 11.27
C CYS A 94 -0.74 11.81 9.92
N PHE A 95 -1.21 11.19 8.85
CA PHE A 95 -1.27 11.80 7.52
C PHE A 95 -2.10 13.09 7.52
N MET A 96 -3.33 13.07 8.04
CA MET A 96 -4.19 14.26 8.14
C MET A 96 -3.57 15.35 9.02
N ARG A 97 -2.96 14.95 10.15
CA ARG A 97 -2.32 15.88 11.08
C ARG A 97 -1.15 16.63 10.44
N TYR A 98 -0.27 15.92 9.72
CA TYR A 98 0.87 16.57 9.06
C TYR A 98 0.44 17.31 7.79
N SER A 99 -0.58 16.85 7.09
CA SER A 99 -1.24 17.59 6.00
C SER A 99 -1.80 18.93 6.49
N LEU A 100 -2.53 18.93 7.62
CA LEU A 100 -3.02 20.16 8.25
C LEU A 100 -1.88 21.11 8.64
N ARG A 101 -0.81 20.59 9.25
CA ARG A 101 0.37 21.39 9.60
C ARG A 101 1.04 21.99 8.37
N THR A 102 1.13 21.22 7.29
CA THR A 102 1.67 21.68 5.99
C THR A 102 0.77 22.77 5.39
N MET A 103 -0.54 22.60 5.37
CA MET A 103 -1.46 23.64 4.90
C MET A 103 -1.31 24.94 5.71
N ARG A 104 -1.16 24.83 7.03
CA ARG A 104 -0.98 25.99 7.94
C ARG A 104 0.39 26.69 7.80
N LEU A 105 1.37 26.08 7.17
CA LEU A 105 2.57 26.81 6.78
C LEU A 105 2.26 27.90 5.73
N PHE A 106 1.21 27.73 4.92
CA PHE A 106 0.95 28.56 3.76
C PHE A 106 -0.38 29.33 3.83
N SER A 107 -1.27 29.00 4.77
CA SER A 107 -2.55 29.64 4.96
C SER A 107 -2.94 29.76 6.44
N THR A 108 -3.49 30.91 6.82
CA THR A 108 -4.07 31.14 8.14
C THR A 108 -5.58 30.90 8.19
N SER A 109 -6.17 30.47 7.07
CA SER A 109 -7.60 30.22 6.98
C SER A 109 -8.07 29.12 7.93
N LYS A 110 -9.20 29.34 8.58
CA LYS A 110 -9.86 28.30 9.39
C LYS A 110 -10.38 27.14 8.55
N ALA A 111 -10.48 27.29 7.22
CA ALA A 111 -10.87 26.22 6.30
C ALA A 111 -9.81 25.13 6.16
N THR A 112 -8.58 25.34 6.66
CA THR A 112 -7.51 24.33 6.60
C THR A 112 -7.86 23.01 7.29
N LEU A 113 -8.59 23.07 8.42
CA LEU A 113 -9.00 21.85 9.14
C LEU A 113 -10.00 21.01 8.31
N PRO A 114 -11.14 21.55 7.84
CA PRO A 114 -12.04 20.77 7.00
C PRO A 114 -11.41 20.32 5.68
N LEU A 115 -10.47 21.09 5.11
CA LEU A 115 -9.71 20.65 3.94
C LEU A 115 -8.76 19.49 4.24
N ALA A 116 -8.13 19.44 5.41
CA ALA A 116 -7.31 18.30 5.83
C ALA A 116 -8.17 17.05 6.07
N CYS A 117 -9.37 17.22 6.62
CA CYS A 117 -10.36 16.13 6.76
C CYS A 117 -10.82 15.64 5.39
N LEU A 118 -11.16 16.55 4.47
CA LEU A 118 -11.52 16.19 3.10
C LEU A 118 -10.37 15.43 2.41
N LEU A 119 -9.14 15.86 2.61
CA LEU A 119 -7.98 15.17 2.04
C LEU A 119 -7.88 13.74 2.57
N GLY A 120 -7.97 13.51 3.88
CA GLY A 120 -7.99 12.17 4.46
C GLY A 120 -9.14 11.31 3.91
N TRP A 121 -10.33 11.91 3.83
CA TRP A 121 -11.51 11.25 3.27
C TRP A 121 -11.30 10.85 1.80
N VAL A 122 -10.87 11.78 0.94
CA VAL A 122 -10.64 11.52 -0.49
C VAL A 122 -9.49 10.52 -0.69
N THR A 123 -8.45 10.59 0.14
CA THR A 123 -7.34 9.63 0.08
C THR A 123 -7.82 8.21 0.34
N ALA A 124 -8.54 7.99 1.44
CA ALA A 124 -9.00 6.65 1.82
C ALA A 124 -10.17 6.14 0.95
N SER A 125 -11.00 7.05 0.40
CA SER A 125 -12.08 6.66 -0.53
C SER A 125 -11.62 6.49 -1.97
N SER A 126 -10.37 6.84 -2.31
CA SER A 126 -9.84 6.73 -3.68
C SER A 126 -9.52 5.28 -4.05
N ASP A 127 -9.59 4.97 -5.34
CA ASP A 127 -9.13 3.66 -5.87
C ASP A 127 -7.64 3.40 -5.59
N LEU A 128 -6.85 4.44 -5.32
CA LEU A 128 -5.43 4.31 -4.99
C LEU A 128 -5.21 3.76 -3.58
N PHE A 129 -6.15 3.96 -2.66
CA PHE A 129 -6.14 3.34 -1.34
C PHE A 129 -6.45 1.84 -1.42
N TYR A 130 -7.15 1.45 -2.46
CA TYR A 130 -7.51 0.08 -2.80
C TYR A 130 -8.41 -0.55 -1.74
N TYR A 131 -7.90 -1.56 -1.04
CA TYR A 131 -8.60 -2.26 0.03
C TYR A 131 -8.08 -1.88 1.43
N GLY A 132 -7.07 -1.04 1.50
CA GLY A 132 -6.24 -0.83 2.69
C GLY A 132 -5.06 -1.80 2.74
N ASP A 133 -4.27 -1.75 3.80
CA ASP A 133 -3.13 -2.64 4.07
C ASP A 133 -2.00 -2.56 3.04
N SER A 134 -1.82 -1.40 2.41
CA SER A 134 -0.73 -1.23 1.46
C SER A 134 0.52 -0.64 2.10
N VAL A 135 1.69 -1.03 1.59
CA VAL A 135 2.97 -0.43 1.98
C VAL A 135 2.97 1.08 1.75
N GLU A 136 2.30 1.52 0.70
CA GLU A 136 2.14 2.92 0.34
C GLU A 136 1.33 3.66 1.39
N GLU A 137 0.28 3.06 1.91
CA GLU A 137 -0.52 3.61 2.99
C GLU A 137 0.31 3.81 4.27
N PHE A 138 1.04 2.80 4.69
CA PHE A 138 1.91 2.88 5.87
C PHE A 138 3.05 3.88 5.69
N SER A 139 3.51 4.10 4.47
CA SER A 139 4.54 5.09 4.14
C SER A 139 4.02 6.52 4.10
N LEU A 140 2.74 6.72 3.76
CA LEU A 140 2.14 8.04 3.55
C LEU A 140 2.28 9.00 4.75
N PRO A 141 1.99 8.60 6.01
CA PRO A 141 2.19 9.47 7.17
C PRO A 141 3.66 9.81 7.42
N ILE A 142 4.58 8.90 7.13
CA ILE A 142 6.03 9.11 7.28
C ILE A 142 6.52 10.15 6.28
N LEU A 143 6.09 10.03 5.02
CA LEU A 143 6.41 11.02 3.99
C LEU A 143 5.78 12.38 4.28
N ALA A 144 4.52 12.43 4.74
CA ALA A 144 3.84 13.67 5.11
C ALA A 144 4.54 14.38 6.30
N HIS A 145 4.99 13.61 7.31
CA HIS A 145 5.80 14.10 8.41
C HIS A 145 7.10 14.72 7.90
N SER A 146 7.83 14.00 7.07
CA SER A 146 9.11 14.43 6.52
C SER A 146 8.96 15.65 5.64
N LEU A 147 7.98 15.64 4.73
CA LEU A 147 7.69 16.79 3.84
C LEU A 147 7.36 18.05 4.64
N TYR A 148 6.58 17.94 5.72
CA TYR A 148 6.30 19.09 6.60
C TYR A 148 7.57 19.75 7.14
N PHE A 149 8.52 18.97 7.67
CA PHE A 149 9.77 19.53 8.21
C PHE A 149 10.69 20.07 7.10
N MET A 150 10.77 19.39 5.97
CA MET A 150 11.51 19.86 4.81
C MET A 150 10.94 21.20 4.29
N LEU A 151 9.60 21.32 4.17
CA LEU A 151 8.94 22.57 3.78
C LEU A 151 9.10 23.67 4.82
N ARG A 152 9.09 23.35 6.12
CA ARG A 152 9.33 24.30 7.19
C ARG A 152 10.76 24.87 7.11
N PHE A 153 11.75 24.03 6.80
CA PHE A 153 13.11 24.49 6.54
C PHE A 153 13.18 25.30 5.25
N ALA A 154 12.66 24.83 4.13
CA ALA A 154 12.70 25.53 2.87
C ALA A 154 12.04 26.91 2.94
N ARG A 155 10.92 27.05 3.67
CA ARG A 155 10.18 28.30 3.78
C ARG A 155 10.71 29.24 4.85
N ASN A 156 10.92 28.72 6.06
CA ASN A 156 11.16 29.52 7.28
C ASN A 156 12.59 29.43 7.78
N ARG A 157 13.46 28.61 7.17
CA ARG A 157 14.83 28.33 7.64
C ARG A 157 14.87 27.68 9.03
N GLN A 158 13.78 27.03 9.44
CA GLN A 158 13.70 26.38 10.74
C GLN A 158 14.05 24.91 10.62
N VAL A 159 15.19 24.53 11.19
CA VAL A 159 15.59 23.11 11.29
C VAL A 159 14.69 22.36 12.28
N PRO A 160 14.46 21.06 12.08
CA PRO A 160 13.83 20.23 13.09
C PRO A 160 14.68 20.12 14.34
N SER A 161 14.06 19.95 15.51
CA SER A 161 14.78 19.60 16.73
C SER A 161 15.42 18.20 16.58
N ARG A 162 16.39 17.90 17.47
CA ARG A 162 17.08 16.58 17.48
C ARG A 162 16.09 15.41 17.51
N TRP A 163 15.07 15.50 18.39
CA TRP A 163 14.03 14.46 18.48
C TRP A 163 13.16 14.36 17.22
N GLN A 164 12.83 15.49 16.61
CA GLN A 164 12.08 15.50 15.36
C GLN A 164 12.89 14.86 14.21
N ALA A 165 14.19 15.16 14.15
CA ALA A 165 15.11 14.58 13.18
C ALA A 165 15.31 13.06 13.43
N LEU A 166 15.46 12.65 14.70
CA LEU A 166 15.54 11.23 15.07
C LEU A 166 14.27 10.46 14.67
N VAL A 167 13.08 10.99 14.99
CA VAL A 167 11.80 10.38 14.61
C VAL A 167 11.66 10.29 13.09
N MET A 168 12.10 11.33 12.35
CA MET A 168 12.15 11.30 10.90
C MET A 168 13.07 10.17 10.41
N GLY A 169 14.22 9.98 11.06
CA GLY A 169 15.16 8.89 10.77
C GLY A 169 14.59 7.50 11.04
N VAL A 170 13.86 7.32 12.15
CA VAL A 170 13.12 6.08 12.42
C VAL A 170 12.14 5.80 11.28
N GLY A 171 11.39 6.82 10.83
CA GLY A 171 10.49 6.68 9.68
C GLY A 171 11.21 6.28 8.38
N VAL A 172 12.39 6.89 8.11
CA VAL A 172 13.25 6.50 6.97
C VAL A 172 13.65 5.02 7.08
N GLY A 173 14.01 4.57 8.29
CA GLY A 173 14.35 3.17 8.55
C GLY A 173 13.17 2.22 8.35
N LEU A 174 11.98 2.59 8.80
CA LEU A 174 10.78 1.80 8.56
C LEU A 174 10.50 1.63 7.05
N ILE A 175 10.58 2.73 6.28
CA ILE A 175 10.44 2.68 4.82
C ILE A 175 11.56 1.83 4.19
N PHE A 176 12.82 2.01 4.62
CA PHE A 176 13.94 1.24 4.11
C PHE A 176 13.72 -0.27 4.26
N TRP A 177 13.23 -0.72 5.41
CA TRP A 177 12.98 -2.12 5.72
C TRP A 177 11.57 -2.61 5.37
N THR A 178 10.78 -1.79 4.67
CA THR A 178 9.48 -2.19 4.10
C THR A 178 9.52 -2.19 2.58
N LYS A 179 9.95 -1.07 1.97
CA LYS A 179 10.02 -0.90 0.51
C LYS A 179 11.02 0.20 0.15
N PHE A 180 12.29 -0.16 -0.03
CA PHE A 180 13.40 0.78 -0.15
C PHE A 180 13.32 1.74 -1.35
N ASN A 181 12.58 1.40 -2.41
CA ASN A 181 12.42 2.29 -3.56
C ASN A 181 11.68 3.60 -3.22
N ILE A 182 10.88 3.64 -2.16
CA ILE A 182 10.23 4.87 -1.69
C ILE A 182 11.26 5.89 -1.17
N LEU A 183 12.48 5.46 -0.84
CA LEU A 183 13.57 6.36 -0.41
C LEU A 183 14.00 7.37 -1.48
N PHE A 184 13.65 7.18 -2.74
CA PHE A 184 13.87 8.17 -3.78
C PHE A 184 13.25 9.54 -3.46
N PHE A 185 12.16 9.56 -2.67
CA PHE A 185 11.62 10.79 -2.09
C PHE A 185 12.67 11.56 -1.28
N TYR A 186 13.43 10.86 -0.45
CA TYR A 186 14.47 11.48 0.40
C TYR A 186 15.70 11.87 -0.40
N VAL A 187 16.09 11.11 -1.41
CA VAL A 187 17.22 11.46 -2.29
C VAL A 187 16.99 12.82 -2.94
N GLY A 188 15.85 13.02 -3.56
CA GLY A 188 15.49 14.30 -4.16
C GLY A 188 15.31 15.42 -3.15
N GLY A 189 14.73 15.10 -1.98
CA GLY A 189 14.54 16.02 -0.88
C GLY A 189 15.86 16.54 -0.30
N ILE A 190 16.81 15.65 -0.03
CA ILE A 190 18.14 15.99 0.51
C ILE A 190 18.92 16.85 -0.49
N ALA A 191 18.91 16.50 -1.77
CA ALA A 191 19.56 17.27 -2.82
C ALA A 191 19.03 18.72 -2.87
N ALA A 192 17.71 18.88 -2.82
CA ALA A 192 17.08 20.19 -2.80
C ALA A 192 17.39 20.98 -1.53
N LEU A 193 17.34 20.30 -0.35
CA LEU A 193 17.69 20.94 0.93
C LEU A 193 19.16 21.35 0.99
N ALA A 194 20.08 20.55 0.43
CA ALA A 194 21.51 20.89 0.35
C ALA A 194 21.71 22.14 -0.48
N LEU A 195 21.06 22.26 -1.65
CA LEU A 195 21.10 23.46 -2.49
C LEU A 195 20.59 24.70 -1.71
N ILE A 196 19.46 24.55 -0.99
CA ILE A 196 18.89 25.63 -0.19
C ILE A 196 19.82 26.02 0.95
N ALA A 197 20.35 25.04 1.69
CA ALA A 197 21.26 25.26 2.81
C ALA A 197 22.58 25.91 2.38
N TRP A 198 23.12 25.48 1.24
CA TRP A 198 24.32 26.10 0.64
C TRP A 198 24.08 27.57 0.31
N ARG A 199 22.96 27.87 -0.35
CA ARG A 199 22.60 29.23 -0.76
C ARG A 199 22.38 30.18 0.43
N HIS A 200 22.00 29.65 1.58
CA HIS A 200 21.67 30.40 2.80
C HIS A 200 22.68 30.20 3.94
N SER A 201 23.86 29.63 3.67
CA SER A 201 24.91 29.36 4.65
C SER A 201 24.49 28.56 5.88
N GLN A 202 23.57 27.60 5.67
CA GLN A 202 23.01 26.72 6.72
C GLN A 202 23.43 25.25 6.58
N MET A 203 24.57 24.98 5.94
CA MET A 203 25.06 23.61 5.73
C MET A 203 25.38 22.89 7.05
N LYS A 204 25.87 23.63 8.07
CA LYS A 204 26.16 23.05 9.39
C LYS A 204 24.89 22.53 10.07
N GLU A 205 23.83 23.32 10.06
CA GLU A 205 22.54 22.99 10.66
C GLU A 205 21.88 21.82 9.93
N LEU A 206 21.96 21.81 8.60
CA LEU A 206 21.49 20.68 7.78
C LEU A 206 22.30 19.42 8.09
N GLY A 207 23.63 19.50 8.15
CA GLY A 207 24.51 18.38 8.48
C GLY A 207 24.19 17.78 9.86
N GLN A 208 23.95 18.61 10.88
CA GLN A 208 23.51 18.15 12.20
C GLN A 208 22.14 17.46 12.14
N THR A 209 21.22 17.98 11.34
CA THR A 209 19.90 17.35 11.14
C THR A 209 20.05 15.99 10.49
N VAL A 210 20.86 15.88 9.43
CA VAL A 210 21.12 14.61 8.72
C VAL A 210 21.75 13.57 9.66
N LEU A 211 22.67 13.96 10.54
CA LEU A 211 23.25 13.05 11.52
C LEU A 211 22.20 12.45 12.47
N TRP A 212 21.23 13.24 12.92
CA TRP A 212 20.14 12.74 13.76
C TRP A 212 19.15 11.86 12.97
N VAL A 213 18.93 12.15 11.69
CA VAL A 213 18.15 11.27 10.79
C VAL A 213 18.87 9.93 10.60
N ILE A 214 20.19 9.95 10.36
CA ILE A 214 21.00 8.73 10.28
C ILE A 214 20.95 7.94 11.59
N ALA A 215 21.03 8.61 12.74
CA ALA A 215 20.92 7.95 14.04
C ALA A 215 19.56 7.24 14.21
N GLY A 216 18.46 7.88 13.82
CA GLY A 216 17.13 7.27 13.86
C GLY A 216 17.00 6.09 12.90
N TRP A 217 17.53 6.20 11.67
CA TRP A 217 17.60 5.11 10.71
C TRP A 217 18.42 3.92 11.25
N ALA A 218 19.56 4.22 11.90
CA ALA A 218 20.42 3.20 12.50
C ALA A 218 19.72 2.44 13.64
N VAL A 219 18.87 3.12 14.45
CA VAL A 219 18.07 2.45 15.50
C VAL A 219 17.14 1.40 14.89
N THR A 220 16.39 1.76 13.85
CA THR A 220 15.48 0.82 13.18
C THR A 220 16.25 -0.32 12.51
N THR A 221 17.36 0.01 11.85
CA THR A 221 18.22 -0.97 11.18
C THR A 221 18.83 -1.95 12.19
N ALA A 222 19.33 -1.44 13.33
CA ALA A 222 19.87 -2.29 14.39
C ALA A 222 18.79 -3.24 14.95
N ALA A 223 17.55 -2.77 15.13
CA ALA A 223 16.47 -3.62 15.61
C ALA A 223 16.17 -4.76 14.62
N VAL A 224 16.04 -4.45 13.32
CA VAL A 224 15.81 -5.46 12.28
C VAL A 224 16.96 -6.46 12.20
N LEU A 225 18.20 -5.97 12.10
CA LEU A 225 19.38 -6.86 12.01
C LEU A 225 19.56 -7.70 13.27
N SER A 226 19.23 -7.17 14.46
CA SER A 226 19.28 -7.94 15.70
C SER A 226 18.26 -9.08 15.71
N TYR A 227 17.04 -8.86 15.20
CA TYR A 227 16.05 -9.90 15.05
C TYR A 227 16.60 -11.06 14.20
N PHE A 228 17.07 -10.80 12.99
CA PHE A 228 17.60 -11.81 12.09
C PHE A 228 18.91 -12.43 12.59
N ALA A 229 19.75 -11.70 13.32
CA ALA A 229 20.96 -12.24 13.93
C ALA A 229 20.65 -13.26 15.04
N ILE A 230 19.66 -12.96 15.89
CA ILE A 230 19.21 -13.87 16.96
C ILE A 230 18.65 -15.18 16.38
N HIS A 231 17.93 -15.12 15.26
CA HIS A 231 17.37 -16.29 14.57
C HIS A 231 18.39 -16.97 13.61
N GLY A 232 19.57 -16.38 13.40
CA GLY A 232 20.58 -16.93 12.48
C GLY A 232 20.23 -16.83 10.99
N THR A 233 19.31 -15.93 10.61
CA THR A 233 18.70 -15.85 9.28
C THR A 233 19.06 -14.59 8.50
N ILE A 234 20.21 -13.92 8.82
CA ILE A 234 20.68 -12.72 8.12
C ILE A 234 20.89 -12.98 6.62
N GLU A 235 21.45 -14.15 6.25
CA GLU A 235 21.68 -14.50 4.86
C GLU A 235 20.37 -14.58 4.08
N ALA A 236 19.35 -15.23 4.63
CA ALA A 236 18.01 -15.31 4.05
C ALA A 236 17.37 -13.92 3.88
N LEU A 237 17.56 -13.00 4.85
CA LEU A 237 17.14 -11.61 4.74
C LEU A 237 17.82 -10.91 3.55
N MET A 238 19.15 -11.04 3.44
CA MET A 238 19.90 -10.36 2.38
C MET A 238 19.52 -10.89 1.00
N GLU A 239 19.36 -12.20 0.87
CA GLU A 239 18.92 -12.84 -0.36
C GLU A 239 17.50 -12.43 -0.74
N SER A 240 16.53 -12.65 0.13
CA SER A 240 15.12 -12.46 -0.16
C SER A 240 14.74 -10.98 -0.33
N TYR A 241 15.29 -10.10 0.49
CA TYR A 241 14.91 -8.69 0.43
C TYR A 241 15.75 -7.88 -0.55
N PHE A 242 17.06 -8.06 -0.63
CA PHE A 242 17.90 -7.25 -1.52
C PHE A 242 18.18 -7.95 -2.85
N MET A 243 18.71 -9.19 -2.83
CA MET A 243 19.13 -9.84 -4.07
C MET A 243 17.95 -10.10 -5.00
N VAL A 244 16.84 -10.61 -4.46
CA VAL A 244 15.62 -10.85 -5.23
C VAL A 244 15.08 -9.52 -5.81
N ASN A 245 14.92 -8.47 -5.01
CA ASN A 245 14.35 -7.21 -5.49
C ASN A 245 15.25 -6.43 -6.46
N ILE A 246 16.58 -6.58 -6.37
CA ILE A 246 17.52 -5.85 -7.23
C ILE A 246 17.78 -6.61 -8.54
N PHE A 247 17.86 -7.94 -8.48
CA PHE A 247 18.35 -8.73 -9.61
C PHE A 247 17.33 -9.69 -10.22
N GLN A 248 16.31 -10.11 -9.49
CA GLN A 248 15.33 -11.10 -9.97
C GLN A 248 13.93 -10.50 -10.19
N TYR A 249 13.53 -9.54 -9.36
CA TYR A 249 12.23 -8.89 -9.51
C TYR A 249 12.27 -7.83 -10.60
N HIS A 250 11.96 -8.24 -11.83
CA HIS A 250 11.84 -7.33 -12.96
C HIS A 250 10.44 -6.72 -13.10
N GLY A 251 9.58 -6.94 -12.11
CA GLY A 251 8.15 -6.73 -12.20
C GLY A 251 7.50 -7.81 -13.06
N THR A 252 6.18 -7.90 -13.05
CA THR A 252 5.49 -8.71 -14.04
C THR A 252 5.89 -8.14 -15.40
N ALA A 253 6.85 -8.79 -16.06
CA ALA A 253 7.14 -8.54 -17.44
C ALA A 253 5.78 -8.56 -18.13
N THR A 254 5.44 -7.50 -18.83
CA THR A 254 4.27 -7.45 -19.69
C THR A 254 4.46 -8.59 -20.68
N ASN A 255 3.90 -9.77 -20.35
CA ASN A 255 4.04 -10.97 -21.17
C ASN A 255 3.47 -10.63 -22.55
N GLY A 256 4.36 -10.39 -23.54
CA GLY A 256 3.99 -10.19 -24.94
C GLY A 256 3.40 -8.83 -25.31
N GLU A 257 3.26 -7.87 -24.39
CA GLU A 257 3.01 -6.48 -24.81
C GLU A 257 4.31 -5.87 -25.35
N PRO A 258 4.30 -5.27 -26.54
CA PRO A 258 5.51 -4.70 -27.10
C PRO A 258 6.11 -3.70 -26.11
N ASP A 259 7.44 -3.66 -26.01
CA ASP A 259 8.23 -2.70 -25.22
C ASP A 259 7.87 -1.27 -25.60
N PHE A 260 6.80 -0.76 -25.04
CA PHE A 260 6.39 0.61 -25.27
C PHE A 260 7.30 1.53 -24.47
N TRP A 261 8.42 1.92 -25.05
CA TRP A 261 9.31 2.97 -24.51
C TRP A 261 8.58 4.27 -24.14
N TRP A 262 7.41 4.51 -24.73
CA TRP A 262 6.54 5.63 -24.41
C TRP A 262 5.69 5.43 -23.14
N PHE A 263 5.57 4.22 -22.61
CA PHE A 263 4.78 3.93 -21.40
C PHE A 263 5.33 4.64 -20.15
N PRO A 264 6.67 4.66 -19.88
CA PRO A 264 7.27 5.54 -18.88
C PRO A 264 7.00 7.03 -19.13
N LEU A 265 7.10 7.48 -20.38
CA LEU A 265 6.83 8.88 -20.76
C LEU A 265 5.35 9.25 -20.56
N MET A 266 4.44 8.33 -20.82
CA MET A 266 3.01 8.52 -20.56
C MET A 266 2.72 8.63 -19.06
N LYS A 267 3.31 7.77 -18.24
CA LYS A 267 3.24 7.86 -16.78
C LYS A 267 3.77 9.23 -16.32
N LEU A 268 4.92 9.66 -16.82
CA LEU A 268 5.47 10.98 -16.56
C LEU A 268 4.56 12.11 -17.01
N GLY A 269 3.90 11.97 -18.17
CA GLY A 269 2.96 12.97 -18.69
C GLY A 269 1.74 13.19 -17.81
N ILE A 270 1.09 12.12 -17.36
CA ILE A 270 -0.04 12.20 -16.42
C ILE A 270 0.38 12.91 -15.13
N TRP A 271 1.56 12.57 -14.63
CA TRP A 271 2.08 13.14 -13.39
C TRP A 271 2.52 14.59 -13.58
N ALA A 272 3.08 14.95 -14.72
CA ALA A 272 3.34 16.33 -15.05
C ALA A 272 2.05 17.17 -15.01
N VAL A 273 0.94 16.66 -15.53
CA VAL A 273 -0.36 17.32 -15.46
C VAL A 273 -0.84 17.50 -14.03
N LEU A 274 -0.67 16.49 -13.18
CA LEU A 274 -1.05 16.57 -11.76
C LEU A 274 -0.12 17.48 -10.94
N THR A 275 1.14 17.67 -11.39
CA THR A 275 2.14 18.53 -10.74
C THR A 275 2.19 19.94 -11.27
N ILE A 276 1.76 20.19 -12.50
CA ILE A 276 1.72 21.55 -13.06
C ILE A 276 1.07 22.54 -12.09
N PRO A 277 -0.06 22.25 -11.43
CA PRO A 277 -0.62 23.12 -10.41
C PRO A 277 0.33 23.41 -9.25
N VAL A 278 1.09 22.39 -8.80
CA VAL A 278 2.08 22.54 -7.72
C VAL A 278 3.28 23.39 -8.17
N CYS A 279 3.71 23.25 -9.40
CA CYS A 279 4.82 24.00 -9.99
C CYS A 279 4.43 25.46 -10.37
N LEU A 280 3.17 25.66 -10.79
CA LEU A 280 2.62 26.99 -11.12
C LEU A 280 2.24 27.80 -9.87
N VAL A 281 2.26 27.19 -8.69
CA VAL A 281 2.03 27.86 -7.44
C VAL A 281 3.00 29.05 -7.31
N ARG A 282 2.48 30.21 -6.89
CA ARG A 282 3.27 31.41 -6.54
C ARG A 282 4.06 31.18 -5.24
N ALA A 283 4.93 30.17 -5.24
CA ALA A 283 5.81 29.82 -4.13
C ALA A 283 7.21 30.40 -4.35
N ARG A 284 7.95 30.58 -3.26
CA ARG A 284 9.37 30.92 -3.31
C ARG A 284 10.14 29.78 -4.00
N TRP A 285 11.29 30.12 -4.62
CA TRP A 285 12.09 29.15 -5.38
C TRP A 285 12.51 27.94 -4.52
N GLU A 286 12.75 28.13 -3.23
CA GLU A 286 13.18 27.07 -2.32
C GLU A 286 12.09 25.99 -2.13
N VAL A 287 10.84 26.44 -2.01
CA VAL A 287 9.69 25.52 -1.94
C VAL A 287 9.53 24.78 -3.25
N LYS A 288 9.68 25.49 -4.38
CA LYS A 288 9.61 24.84 -5.71
C LYS A 288 10.74 23.83 -5.91
N ALA A 289 11.97 24.19 -5.56
CA ALA A 289 13.13 23.28 -5.67
C ALA A 289 12.93 22.02 -4.80
N LEU A 290 12.42 22.17 -3.58
CA LEU A 290 12.13 21.04 -2.72
C LEU A 290 11.03 20.13 -3.31
N LEU A 291 9.92 20.71 -3.77
CA LEU A 291 8.82 19.94 -4.36
C LEU A 291 9.27 19.24 -5.65
N LEU A 292 10.00 19.92 -6.52
CA LEU A 292 10.55 19.31 -7.73
C LEU A 292 11.56 18.21 -7.43
N GLY A 293 12.40 18.41 -6.42
CA GLY A 293 13.35 17.38 -5.97
C GLY A 293 12.63 16.15 -5.42
N THR A 294 11.81 16.31 -4.38
CA THR A 294 11.12 15.18 -3.74
C THR A 294 10.18 14.46 -4.69
N TYR A 295 9.34 15.21 -5.37
CA TYR A 295 8.34 14.67 -6.28
C TYR A 295 8.96 14.13 -7.58
N GLY A 296 9.86 14.90 -8.20
CA GLY A 296 10.45 14.52 -9.49
C GLY A 296 11.30 13.26 -9.39
N VAL A 297 12.11 13.12 -8.33
CA VAL A 297 12.96 11.95 -8.14
C VAL A 297 12.12 10.71 -7.76
N LEU A 298 11.10 10.86 -6.91
CA LEU A 298 10.15 9.78 -6.63
C LEU A 298 9.45 9.32 -7.92
N LEU A 299 9.08 10.26 -8.79
CA LEU A 299 8.43 9.97 -10.04
C LEU A 299 9.34 9.25 -11.04
N LEU A 300 10.61 9.67 -11.10
CA LEU A 300 11.62 8.98 -11.91
C LEU A 300 11.80 7.53 -11.47
N SER A 301 11.75 7.26 -10.16
CA SER A 301 11.81 5.88 -9.67
C SER A 301 10.65 5.03 -10.19
N PHE A 302 9.45 5.60 -10.31
CA PHE A 302 8.30 4.89 -10.87
C PHE A 302 8.40 4.68 -12.39
N ALA A 303 9.12 5.55 -13.10
CA ALA A 303 9.34 5.38 -14.54
C ALA A 303 10.26 4.19 -14.88
N THR A 304 11.13 3.79 -13.92
CA THR A 304 12.15 2.74 -14.12
C THR A 304 11.72 1.36 -13.63
N MET A 305 10.50 1.21 -13.10
CA MET A 305 10.01 -0.06 -12.54
C MET A 305 8.58 -0.35 -12.98
N THR A 306 8.17 -1.60 -12.84
CA THR A 306 6.78 -1.98 -12.98
C THR A 306 5.98 -1.33 -11.86
N VAL A 307 4.99 -0.52 -12.24
CA VAL A 307 4.22 0.29 -11.30
C VAL A 307 2.79 -0.21 -11.25
N GLN A 308 2.38 -0.61 -10.07
CA GLN A 308 0.98 -0.84 -9.76
C GLN A 308 0.27 0.51 -9.51
N PHE A 309 -1.02 0.57 -9.85
CA PHE A 309 -1.76 1.84 -9.74
C PHE A 309 -1.83 2.38 -8.29
N TYR A 310 -1.88 1.53 -7.29
CA TYR A 310 -1.90 1.93 -5.88
C TYR A 310 -0.59 2.56 -5.37
N TYR A 311 0.54 2.40 -6.08
CA TYR A 311 1.80 3.12 -5.76
C TYR A 311 1.61 4.64 -5.82
N PHE A 312 0.65 5.09 -6.62
CA PHE A 312 0.33 6.49 -6.74
C PHE A 312 -0.36 7.09 -5.50
N LEU A 313 -0.74 6.28 -4.52
CA LEU A 313 -1.20 6.75 -3.22
C LEU A 313 -0.17 7.68 -2.56
N LEU A 314 1.13 7.42 -2.73
CA LEU A 314 2.21 8.26 -2.20
C LEU A 314 2.13 9.72 -2.67
N MET A 315 1.48 9.99 -3.81
CA MET A 315 1.32 11.34 -4.34
C MET A 315 0.40 12.21 -3.50
N TYR A 316 -0.48 11.62 -2.70
CA TYR A 316 -1.29 12.38 -1.74
C TYR A 316 -0.44 13.10 -0.67
N THR A 317 0.83 12.69 -0.48
CA THR A 317 1.81 13.42 0.33
C THR A 317 1.92 14.89 -0.09
N PHE A 318 1.79 15.17 -1.40
CA PHE A 318 1.94 16.52 -1.96
C PHE A 318 0.61 17.29 -2.05
N ALA A 319 -0.53 16.62 -1.88
CA ALA A 319 -1.86 17.24 -1.98
C ALA A 319 -2.10 18.42 -1.01
N PRO A 320 -1.51 18.47 0.21
CA PRO A 320 -1.60 19.64 1.06
C PRO A 320 -1.13 20.95 0.40
N MET A 321 -0.28 20.86 -0.63
CA MET A 321 0.21 22.02 -1.38
C MET A 321 -0.88 22.67 -2.24
N LEU A 322 -1.97 21.98 -2.54
CA LEU A 322 -3.15 22.55 -3.19
C LEU A 322 -3.75 23.72 -2.38
N ILE A 323 -3.36 23.87 -1.09
CA ILE A 323 -3.75 25.02 -0.27
C ILE A 323 -3.37 26.37 -0.90
N TYR A 324 -2.37 26.41 -1.78
CA TYR A 324 -2.03 27.63 -2.51
C TYR A 324 -3.17 28.12 -3.41
N LEU A 325 -3.99 27.21 -3.93
CA LEU A 325 -5.19 27.54 -4.71
C LEU A 325 -6.31 28.03 -3.79
N PHE A 326 -6.34 27.55 -2.55
CA PHE A 326 -7.41 27.78 -1.58
C PHE A 326 -6.97 28.66 -0.40
N ARG A 327 -5.80 29.32 -0.46
CA ARG A 327 -5.25 30.10 0.66
C ARG A 327 -6.15 31.21 1.16
N ASN A 328 -6.98 31.77 0.28
CA ASN A 328 -7.93 32.84 0.58
C ASN A 328 -9.36 32.32 0.81
N LEU A 329 -9.55 30.99 0.83
CA LEU A 329 -10.85 30.38 1.03
C LEU A 329 -11.40 30.80 2.41
N LYS A 330 -12.54 31.47 2.40
CA LYS A 330 -13.22 31.88 3.63
C LYS A 330 -14.09 30.72 4.13
N PRO A 331 -14.10 30.44 5.44
CA PRO A 331 -15.05 29.51 6.01
C PRO A 331 -16.47 30.11 5.83
N SER A 332 -17.29 29.48 5.01
CA SER A 332 -18.64 29.87 4.69
C SER A 332 -19.52 28.65 4.51
N LEU A 333 -20.82 28.79 4.60
CA LEU A 333 -21.75 27.68 4.35
C LEU A 333 -21.50 27.07 2.96
N ARG A 334 -21.32 27.91 1.93
CA ARG A 334 -20.98 27.44 0.58
C ARG A 334 -19.72 26.57 0.56
N THR A 335 -18.66 26.98 1.28
CA THR A 335 -17.40 26.21 1.38
C THR A 335 -17.63 24.83 2.01
N TYR A 336 -18.38 24.78 3.10
CA TYR A 336 -18.65 23.51 3.79
C TYR A 336 -19.57 22.60 3.00
N VAL A 337 -20.58 23.15 2.33
CA VAL A 337 -21.45 22.39 1.41
C VAL A 337 -20.63 21.81 0.25
N THR A 338 -19.73 22.61 -0.36
CA THR A 338 -18.86 22.11 -1.43
C THR A 338 -17.95 20.98 -0.95
N ILE A 339 -17.33 21.12 0.23
CA ILE A 339 -16.51 20.06 0.85
C ILE A 339 -17.35 18.80 1.07
N GLY A 340 -18.56 18.94 1.59
CA GLY A 340 -19.49 17.84 1.82
C GLY A 340 -19.89 17.13 0.52
N LEU A 341 -20.19 17.89 -0.55
CA LEU A 341 -20.55 17.32 -1.86
C LEU A 341 -19.37 16.56 -2.49
N VAL A 342 -18.16 17.11 -2.41
CA VAL A 342 -16.95 16.43 -2.90
C VAL A 342 -16.70 15.14 -2.10
N GLY A 343 -16.82 15.21 -0.77
CA GLY A 343 -16.69 14.03 0.09
C GLY A 343 -17.73 12.97 -0.21
N PHE A 344 -18.99 13.37 -0.41
CA PHE A 344 -20.07 12.46 -0.78
C PHE A 344 -19.81 11.80 -2.13
N ALA A 345 -19.42 12.57 -3.15
CA ALA A 345 -19.10 12.04 -4.46
C ALA A 345 -17.94 11.01 -4.39
N ALA A 346 -16.89 11.32 -3.62
CA ALA A 346 -15.78 10.39 -3.42
C ALA A 346 -16.22 9.09 -2.73
N ALA A 347 -17.07 9.16 -1.70
CA ALA A 347 -17.62 7.97 -1.05
C ALA A 347 -18.55 7.15 -1.97
N ALA A 348 -19.38 7.83 -2.76
CA ALA A 348 -20.30 7.19 -3.70
C ALA A 348 -19.59 6.43 -4.83
N THR A 349 -18.33 6.76 -5.10
CA THR A 349 -17.48 6.06 -6.09
C THR A 349 -16.56 5.03 -5.45
N ASN A 350 -16.46 4.97 -4.12
CA ASN A 350 -15.63 3.99 -3.45
C ASN A 350 -16.21 2.59 -3.58
N TRP A 351 -15.44 1.71 -4.20
CA TRP A 351 -15.87 0.36 -4.51
C TRP A 351 -16.17 -0.48 -3.26
N ASN A 352 -15.31 -0.44 -2.24
CA ASN A 352 -15.46 -1.23 -1.02
C ASN A 352 -16.80 -0.91 -0.33
N LEU A 353 -17.08 0.38 -0.15
CA LEU A 353 -18.32 0.84 0.47
C LEU A 353 -19.56 0.50 -0.37
N VAL A 354 -19.48 0.68 -1.69
CA VAL A 354 -20.60 0.40 -2.61
C VAL A 354 -20.95 -1.08 -2.61
N THR A 355 -19.96 -1.99 -2.69
CA THR A 355 -20.20 -3.43 -2.66
C THR A 355 -20.72 -3.91 -1.31
N LEU A 356 -20.23 -3.31 -0.23
CA LEU A 356 -20.73 -3.59 1.12
C LEU A 356 -22.22 -3.23 1.25
N ILE A 357 -22.59 -2.01 0.83
CA ILE A 357 -23.97 -1.52 0.91
C ILE A 357 -24.90 -2.35 0.02
N ASN A 358 -24.46 -2.72 -1.17
CA ASN A 358 -25.26 -3.50 -2.12
C ASN A 358 -25.29 -4.99 -1.79
N GLY A 359 -24.54 -5.47 -0.80
CA GLY A 359 -24.46 -6.89 -0.43
C GLY A 359 -23.76 -7.77 -1.49
N THR A 360 -22.99 -7.15 -2.40
CA THR A 360 -22.26 -7.85 -3.47
C THR A 360 -20.78 -8.06 -3.15
N PHE A 361 -20.40 -7.90 -1.88
CA PHE A 361 -19.03 -8.13 -1.44
C PHE A 361 -18.66 -9.62 -1.58
N PRO A 362 -17.47 -9.97 -2.10
CA PRO A 362 -17.07 -11.37 -2.33
C PRO A 362 -17.07 -12.17 -1.02
N LYS A 363 -17.54 -13.42 -1.05
CA LYS A 363 -17.68 -14.27 0.12
C LYS A 363 -17.23 -15.72 -0.10
N SER A 364 -16.83 -16.09 -1.32
CA SER A 364 -16.48 -17.47 -1.67
C SER A 364 -15.35 -18.02 -0.79
N VAL A 365 -14.40 -17.18 -0.36
CA VAL A 365 -13.33 -17.61 0.56
C VAL A 365 -13.90 -18.11 1.90
N LEU A 366 -14.94 -17.46 2.44
CA LEU A 366 -15.59 -17.90 3.68
C LEU A 366 -16.33 -19.24 3.48
N GLU A 367 -17.03 -19.38 2.35
CA GLU A 367 -17.72 -20.66 2.00
C GLU A 367 -16.69 -21.79 1.83
N MET A 368 -15.57 -21.53 1.18
CA MET A 368 -14.47 -22.50 1.05
C MET A 368 -13.86 -22.86 2.40
N ALA A 369 -13.67 -21.89 3.26
CA ALA A 369 -13.16 -22.12 4.63
C ALA A 369 -14.12 -22.97 5.46
N GLU A 370 -15.43 -22.78 5.33
CA GLU A 370 -16.43 -23.64 5.99
C GLU A 370 -16.32 -25.09 5.54
N ILE A 371 -16.13 -25.34 4.23
CA ILE A 371 -15.96 -26.69 3.68
C ILE A 371 -14.70 -27.35 4.26
N ILE A 372 -13.57 -26.63 4.28
CA ILE A 372 -12.31 -27.15 4.78
C ILE A 372 -12.38 -27.38 6.32
N ASN A 373 -12.94 -26.44 7.05
CA ASN A 373 -13.07 -26.53 8.52
C ASN A 373 -14.07 -27.61 8.99
N ALA A 374 -15.00 -28.05 8.12
CA ALA A 374 -15.89 -29.14 8.41
C ALA A 374 -15.16 -30.50 8.46
N ASP A 375 -13.99 -30.58 7.84
CA ASP A 375 -13.12 -31.74 7.93
C ASP A 375 -12.33 -31.71 9.24
N LYS A 376 -12.57 -32.69 10.08
CA LYS A 376 -11.96 -32.77 11.43
C LYS A 376 -10.63 -33.53 11.43
N SER A 377 -10.09 -33.93 10.28
CA SER A 377 -8.80 -34.60 10.22
C SER A 377 -7.68 -33.58 10.48
N ASP A 378 -6.92 -33.76 11.56
CA ASP A 378 -5.83 -32.85 11.96
C ASP A 378 -4.64 -32.88 11.01
N ASP A 379 -4.54 -33.87 10.12
CA ASP A 379 -3.39 -34.06 9.19
C ASP A 379 -3.66 -33.51 7.78
N SER A 380 -4.69 -32.71 7.59
CA SER A 380 -5.02 -32.20 6.26
C SER A 380 -4.25 -30.91 5.95
N GLU A 381 -3.32 -30.95 5.01
CA GLU A 381 -2.66 -29.75 4.49
C GLU A 381 -3.51 -29.08 3.41
N VAL A 382 -3.53 -27.73 3.46
CA VAL A 382 -4.17 -26.86 2.49
C VAL A 382 -3.09 -26.08 1.75
N LEU A 383 -3.11 -26.09 0.41
CA LEU A 383 -2.18 -25.34 -0.42
C LEU A 383 -2.93 -24.42 -1.39
N THR A 384 -2.57 -23.16 -1.41
CA THR A 384 -2.97 -22.26 -2.51
C THR A 384 -2.13 -22.61 -3.73
N PHE A 385 -2.73 -23.38 -4.65
CA PHE A 385 -2.03 -24.03 -5.74
C PHE A 385 -2.18 -23.26 -7.04
N SER A 386 -1.07 -22.87 -7.64
CA SER A 386 -1.06 -22.14 -8.92
C SER A 386 -1.92 -20.87 -8.87
N SER A 387 -1.92 -20.16 -7.76
CA SER A 387 -2.78 -19.03 -7.45
C SER A 387 -2.13 -18.07 -6.45
N TYR A 388 -2.59 -16.82 -6.43
CA TYR A 388 -2.29 -15.90 -5.33
C TYR A 388 -2.95 -16.34 -4.03
N ASP A 389 -2.52 -15.80 -2.88
CA ASP A 389 -3.18 -16.09 -1.61
C ASP A 389 -4.56 -15.44 -1.56
N THR A 390 -5.57 -16.28 -1.51
CA THR A 390 -6.97 -15.89 -1.46
C THR A 390 -7.44 -15.45 -0.06
N GLY A 391 -6.58 -15.55 0.95
CA GLY A 391 -6.95 -15.38 2.36
C GLY A 391 -7.49 -16.64 3.03
N ILE A 392 -7.40 -17.80 2.38
CA ILE A 392 -7.93 -19.06 2.92
C ILE A 392 -7.28 -19.44 4.26
N TYR A 393 -6.00 -19.17 4.44
CA TYR A 393 -5.25 -19.49 5.67
C TYR A 393 -5.73 -18.69 6.88
N GLN A 394 -6.33 -17.52 6.71
CA GLN A 394 -6.86 -16.70 7.79
C GLN A 394 -8.21 -17.22 8.30
N HIS A 395 -8.98 -17.86 7.41
CA HIS A 395 -10.34 -18.34 7.72
C HIS A 395 -10.38 -19.84 7.99
N THR A 396 -9.23 -20.53 7.82
CA THR A 396 -9.04 -21.93 8.20
C THR A 396 -8.12 -22.03 9.42
N ARG A 397 -7.94 -23.24 9.96
CA ARG A 397 -6.99 -23.50 11.06
C ARG A 397 -5.59 -23.84 10.57
N HIS A 398 -5.38 -23.80 9.25
CA HIS A 398 -4.17 -24.26 8.62
C HIS A 398 -3.15 -23.13 8.49
N LEU A 399 -1.88 -23.46 8.61
CA LEU A 399 -0.77 -22.61 8.21
C LEU A 399 -0.28 -23.07 6.82
N PRO A 400 0.36 -22.18 6.05
CA PRO A 400 0.97 -22.58 4.79
C PRO A 400 1.90 -23.78 4.97
N PRO A 401 1.81 -24.82 4.12
CA PRO A 401 2.59 -26.05 4.32
C PRO A 401 4.07 -25.88 3.97
N ASN A 402 4.38 -25.07 2.97
CA ASN A 402 5.74 -24.88 2.44
C ASN A 402 6.10 -23.40 2.30
N LYS A 403 7.36 -23.14 1.95
CA LYS A 403 7.94 -21.80 1.77
C LYS A 403 7.21 -21.01 0.68
N ASN A 404 6.92 -21.64 -0.45
CA ASN A 404 6.30 -21.04 -1.62
C ASN A 404 4.81 -21.43 -1.71
N PHE A 405 4.03 -21.03 -0.72
CA PHE A 405 2.62 -21.40 -0.53
C PHE A 405 1.65 -20.71 -1.50
N PHE A 406 2.11 -19.74 -2.27
CA PHE A 406 1.34 -19.00 -3.28
C PHE A 406 2.22 -18.66 -4.47
N ILE A 407 1.62 -18.25 -5.59
CA ILE A 407 2.36 -17.67 -6.71
C ILE A 407 2.72 -16.23 -6.36
N SER A 408 4.01 -15.93 -6.32
CA SER A 408 4.48 -14.56 -6.20
C SER A 408 4.59 -13.88 -7.56
N SER A 409 4.71 -12.54 -7.55
CA SER A 409 5.02 -11.77 -8.76
C SER A 409 6.47 -11.98 -9.26
N ILE A 410 7.24 -12.82 -8.59
CA ILE A 410 8.56 -13.28 -9.02
C ILE A 410 8.34 -14.49 -9.92
N LEU A 411 8.75 -14.35 -11.19
CA LEU A 411 8.65 -15.45 -12.17
C LEU A 411 9.80 -16.44 -11.96
N ASP A 412 9.72 -17.24 -10.89
CA ASP A 412 10.70 -18.27 -10.57
C ASP A 412 10.11 -19.66 -10.87
N PRO A 413 10.68 -20.42 -11.83
CA PRO A 413 10.25 -21.77 -12.13
C PRO A 413 10.34 -22.75 -10.93
N GLU A 414 11.23 -22.49 -9.97
CA GLU A 414 11.39 -23.32 -8.77
C GLU A 414 10.12 -23.28 -7.89
N ILE A 415 9.40 -22.15 -7.83
CA ILE A 415 8.12 -22.06 -7.09
C ILE A 415 7.13 -23.09 -7.62
N LYS A 416 6.99 -23.18 -8.94
CA LYS A 416 6.08 -24.13 -9.61
C LYS A 416 6.50 -25.58 -9.33
N LYS A 417 7.79 -25.85 -9.42
CA LYS A 417 8.35 -27.18 -9.16
C LYS A 417 8.12 -27.59 -7.71
N GLU A 418 8.44 -26.70 -6.76
CA GLU A 418 8.25 -26.98 -5.34
C GLU A 418 6.78 -27.24 -4.98
N GLN A 419 5.85 -26.44 -5.53
CA GLN A 419 4.42 -26.69 -5.33
C GLN A 419 3.97 -28.04 -5.91
N ALA A 420 4.46 -28.40 -7.10
CA ALA A 420 4.15 -29.68 -7.72
C ALA A 420 4.69 -30.86 -6.91
N GLU A 421 5.96 -30.80 -6.46
CA GLU A 421 6.59 -31.82 -5.61
C GLU A 421 5.83 -31.98 -4.28
N TRP A 422 5.34 -30.87 -3.71
CA TRP A 422 4.57 -30.91 -2.48
C TRP A 422 3.23 -31.62 -2.66
N VAL A 423 2.55 -31.37 -3.77
CA VAL A 423 1.28 -32.04 -4.13
C VAL A 423 1.53 -33.53 -4.40
N GLU A 424 2.61 -33.89 -5.14
CA GLU A 424 2.99 -35.28 -5.43
C GLU A 424 3.37 -36.05 -4.16
N SER A 425 3.87 -35.36 -3.12
CA SER A 425 4.20 -36.01 -1.83
C SER A 425 2.99 -36.68 -1.16
N GLY A 426 1.78 -36.34 -1.60
CA GLY A 426 0.51 -36.84 -1.05
C GLY A 426 0.17 -36.28 0.32
N LYS A 427 0.83 -35.25 0.83
CA LYS A 427 0.50 -34.60 2.10
C LYS A 427 -0.64 -33.62 1.98
N VAL A 428 -0.74 -32.92 0.83
CA VAL A 428 -1.78 -31.92 0.59
C VAL A 428 -3.12 -32.61 0.35
N LYS A 429 -4.13 -32.25 1.14
CA LYS A 429 -5.49 -32.75 1.00
C LYS A 429 -6.37 -31.82 0.18
N TYR A 430 -6.18 -30.50 0.35
CA TYR A 430 -6.97 -29.49 -0.34
C TYR A 430 -6.08 -28.56 -1.16
N LEU A 431 -6.41 -28.43 -2.46
CA LEU A 431 -5.85 -27.42 -3.34
C LEU A 431 -6.89 -26.31 -3.50
N VAL A 432 -6.51 -25.09 -3.12
CA VAL A 432 -7.34 -23.88 -3.30
C VAL A 432 -6.79 -23.12 -4.49
N ARG A 433 -7.67 -22.69 -5.38
CA ARG A 433 -7.29 -21.99 -6.60
C ARG A 433 -8.24 -20.86 -6.93
N GLU A 434 -7.68 -19.75 -7.36
CA GLU A 434 -8.38 -18.63 -7.95
C GLU A 434 -8.01 -18.49 -9.42
N ILE A 435 -9.00 -18.28 -10.30
CA ILE A 435 -8.81 -18.08 -11.74
C ILE A 435 -9.53 -16.80 -12.16
N GLY A 436 -8.85 -15.93 -12.91
CA GLY A 436 -9.49 -14.89 -13.71
C GLY A 436 -9.39 -13.45 -13.21
N ALA A 437 -8.95 -13.17 -11.97
CA ALA A 437 -8.90 -11.79 -11.48
C ALA A 437 -7.70 -11.00 -12.00
N ILE A 438 -6.52 -11.63 -12.16
CA ILE A 438 -5.28 -10.99 -12.65
C ILE A 438 -4.58 -11.95 -13.62
N VAL A 439 -4.81 -11.75 -14.91
CA VAL A 439 -4.54 -12.71 -15.98
C VAL A 439 -3.05 -12.99 -16.25
N THR A 440 -2.14 -12.06 -15.97
CA THR A 440 -0.79 -12.13 -16.55
C THR A 440 0.19 -13.08 -15.88
N CYS A 441 0.00 -13.42 -14.60
CA CYS A 441 0.87 -14.38 -13.91
C CYS A 441 0.31 -15.81 -13.97
N HIS A 442 -1.01 -15.98 -14.06
CA HIS A 442 -1.65 -17.29 -14.01
C HIS A 442 -1.27 -18.19 -15.18
N GLU A 443 -1.19 -17.67 -16.41
CA GLU A 443 -0.81 -18.47 -17.59
C GLU A 443 0.60 -19.07 -17.48
N TYR A 444 1.53 -18.34 -16.84
CA TYR A 444 2.89 -18.82 -16.65
C TYR A 444 2.99 -19.94 -15.62
N TYR A 445 2.20 -19.84 -14.53
CA TYR A 445 2.21 -20.80 -13.42
C TYR A 445 1.06 -21.80 -13.46
N ASP A 446 0.27 -21.83 -14.54
CA ASP A 446 -0.87 -22.76 -14.65
C ASP A 446 -0.37 -24.21 -14.68
N ALA A 447 -0.45 -24.86 -13.51
CA ALA A 447 -0.12 -26.27 -13.37
C ALA A 447 -1.39 -27.13 -13.50
N PRO A 448 -1.32 -28.27 -14.18
CA PRO A 448 -2.44 -29.19 -14.27
C PRO A 448 -2.79 -29.72 -12.87
N ILE A 449 -4.10 -29.87 -12.63
CA ILE A 449 -4.57 -30.53 -11.41
C ILE A 449 -4.32 -32.04 -11.57
N PRO A 450 -3.64 -32.71 -10.59
CA PRO A 450 -3.42 -34.15 -10.66
C PRO A 450 -4.73 -34.94 -10.70
N GLU A 451 -4.73 -36.08 -11.37
CA GLU A 451 -5.93 -36.91 -11.60
C GLU A 451 -6.58 -37.42 -10.31
N ASN A 452 -5.81 -37.58 -9.25
CA ASN A 452 -6.28 -37.97 -7.92
C ASN A 452 -6.95 -36.87 -7.10
N TYR A 453 -7.18 -35.69 -7.70
CA TYR A 453 -7.89 -34.59 -7.06
C TYR A 453 -9.20 -34.30 -7.76
N ARG A 454 -10.28 -34.27 -6.98
CA ARG A 454 -11.63 -33.96 -7.46
C ARG A 454 -12.07 -32.57 -7.04
N CYS A 455 -12.63 -31.80 -7.97
CA CYS A 455 -13.24 -30.51 -7.67
C CYS A 455 -14.50 -30.72 -6.80
N ILE A 456 -14.53 -30.06 -5.63
CA ILE A 456 -15.63 -30.12 -4.67
C ILE A 456 -16.32 -28.79 -4.45
N TYR A 457 -15.72 -27.69 -4.92
CA TYR A 457 -16.28 -26.35 -4.90
C TYR A 457 -15.87 -25.60 -6.16
N ASP A 458 -16.82 -24.92 -6.78
CA ASP A 458 -16.61 -24.15 -8.00
C ASP A 458 -17.64 -23.01 -8.03
N LYS A 459 -17.18 -21.78 -7.87
CA LYS A 459 -18.04 -20.61 -7.85
C LYS A 459 -17.39 -19.45 -8.56
N GLU A 460 -18.14 -18.84 -9.47
CA GLU A 460 -17.81 -17.56 -10.06
C GLU A 460 -18.47 -16.44 -9.27
N GLU A 461 -17.69 -15.44 -8.88
CA GLU A 461 -18.19 -14.25 -8.20
C GLU A 461 -17.59 -12.98 -8.78
N LEU A 462 -18.29 -11.86 -8.54
CA LEU A 462 -17.83 -10.55 -8.93
C LEU A 462 -16.71 -10.10 -8.00
N PHE A 463 -15.49 -10.00 -8.54
CA PHE A 463 -14.34 -9.55 -7.78
C PHE A 463 -14.27 -8.02 -7.73
N ARG A 464 -14.42 -7.34 -8.88
CA ARG A 464 -14.30 -5.89 -8.95
C ARG A 464 -14.99 -5.29 -10.17
N TYR A 465 -15.56 -4.09 -10.00
CA TYR A 465 -15.79 -3.18 -11.11
C TYR A 465 -14.54 -2.33 -11.35
N ARG A 466 -14.04 -2.29 -12.54
CA ARG A 466 -13.00 -1.35 -12.93
C ARG A 466 -13.62 -0.17 -13.67
N LEU A 467 -13.73 0.96 -13.01
CA LEU A 467 -14.16 2.21 -13.65
C LEU A 467 -13.12 2.73 -14.65
N ILE A 468 -11.83 2.54 -14.36
CA ILE A 468 -10.72 2.94 -15.25
C ILE A 468 -9.61 1.88 -15.10
N THR A 469 -9.45 1.05 -16.08
CA THR A 469 -8.66 -0.17 -15.92
C THR A 469 -7.16 0.00 -16.14
N THR A 470 -6.73 1.01 -16.89
CA THR A 470 -5.28 1.22 -17.11
C THR A 470 -5.00 2.65 -17.55
N PRO A 471 -3.86 3.25 -17.20
CA PRO A 471 -3.49 4.59 -17.66
C PRO A 471 -3.49 4.73 -19.19
N HIS A 472 -3.15 3.70 -19.94
CA HIS A 472 -3.19 3.75 -21.39
C HIS A 472 -4.63 3.75 -21.95
N LYS A 473 -5.55 3.01 -21.36
CA LYS A 473 -6.98 3.06 -21.72
C LYS A 473 -7.58 4.41 -21.35
N PHE A 474 -7.15 5.02 -20.24
CA PHE A 474 -7.56 6.37 -19.86
C PHE A 474 -7.12 7.41 -20.89
N LEU A 475 -5.88 7.39 -21.33
CA LEU A 475 -5.39 8.33 -22.37
C LEU A 475 -5.98 8.04 -23.75
N TRP A 476 -6.15 6.76 -24.09
CA TRP A 476 -6.85 6.38 -25.31
C TRP A 476 -8.29 6.91 -25.31
N ASN A 477 -8.96 6.82 -24.16
CA ASN A 477 -10.32 7.33 -24.00
C ASN A 477 -10.40 8.86 -23.97
N LEU A 478 -9.36 9.56 -23.52
CA LEU A 478 -9.28 11.03 -23.61
C LEU A 478 -9.16 11.52 -25.07
N THR A 479 -8.52 10.75 -25.92
CA THR A 479 -8.46 11.06 -27.37
C THR A 479 -9.78 10.76 -28.09
N TYR A 480 -10.67 9.97 -27.45
CA TYR A 480 -11.99 9.63 -27.98
C TYR A 480 -13.10 9.88 -26.91
N PRO A 481 -13.57 11.12 -26.76
CA PRO A 481 -14.52 11.50 -25.69
C PRO A 481 -15.81 10.67 -25.61
N ARG A 482 -16.29 10.16 -26.75
CA ARG A 482 -17.49 9.29 -26.78
C ARG A 482 -17.24 7.93 -26.14
N VAL A 483 -16.02 7.42 -26.23
CA VAL A 483 -15.60 6.17 -25.62
C VAL A 483 -15.40 6.38 -24.11
N LEU A 484 -14.87 7.54 -23.70
CA LEU A 484 -14.76 7.92 -22.29
C LEU A 484 -16.12 7.93 -21.59
N LEU A 485 -17.14 8.53 -22.22
CA LEU A 485 -18.51 8.57 -21.69
C LEU A 485 -19.11 7.16 -21.55
N ARG A 486 -18.87 6.29 -22.54
CA ARG A 486 -19.34 4.91 -22.51
C ARG A 486 -18.65 4.10 -21.39
N TYR A 487 -17.33 4.26 -21.20
CA TYR A 487 -16.57 3.57 -20.15
C TYR A 487 -16.82 4.10 -18.74
N VAL A 488 -17.16 5.38 -18.59
CA VAL A 488 -17.60 5.95 -17.31
C VAL A 488 -19.02 5.47 -16.93
N MET A 489 -19.82 5.12 -17.92
CA MET A 489 -21.21 4.69 -17.73
C MET A 489 -21.39 3.16 -17.76
N GLU A 490 -20.45 2.40 -18.33
CA GLU A 490 -20.45 0.94 -18.35
C GLU A 490 -19.28 0.42 -17.50
N PRO A 491 -19.50 0.10 -16.22
CA PRO A 491 -18.45 -0.48 -15.39
C PRO A 491 -17.99 -1.83 -15.97
N VAL A 492 -16.70 -2.00 -16.15
CA VAL A 492 -16.14 -3.30 -16.53
C VAL A 492 -16.11 -4.18 -15.28
N THR A 493 -16.92 -5.22 -15.29
CA THR A 493 -16.91 -6.26 -14.25
C THR A 493 -15.72 -7.18 -14.44
N VAL A 494 -15.00 -7.46 -13.37
CA VAL A 494 -13.97 -8.51 -13.31
C VAL A 494 -14.54 -9.62 -12.44
N ASN A 495 -14.78 -10.77 -13.04
CA ASN A 495 -15.19 -11.96 -12.30
C ASN A 495 -13.96 -12.80 -11.95
N GLN A 496 -14.01 -13.43 -10.80
CA GLN A 496 -13.07 -14.46 -10.40
C GLN A 496 -13.80 -15.77 -10.18
N ARG A 497 -13.12 -16.87 -10.44
CA ARG A 497 -13.61 -18.21 -10.18
C ARG A 497 -12.79 -18.85 -9.09
N MET A 498 -13.47 -19.27 -8.03
CA MET A 498 -12.88 -19.85 -6.84
C MET A 498 -13.14 -21.35 -6.82
N LEU A 499 -12.09 -22.13 -6.61
CA LEU A 499 -12.10 -23.58 -6.73
C LEU A 499 -11.46 -24.26 -5.52
N ILE A 500 -12.04 -25.36 -5.07
CA ILE A 500 -11.39 -26.31 -4.15
C ILE A 500 -11.35 -27.67 -4.83
N TYR A 501 -10.17 -28.26 -4.81
CA TYR A 501 -9.96 -29.66 -5.16
C TYR A 501 -9.57 -30.42 -3.91
N ARG A 502 -10.18 -31.59 -3.71
CA ARG A 502 -9.86 -32.51 -2.61
C ARG A 502 -9.26 -33.77 -3.17
N ARG A 503 -8.17 -34.21 -2.56
CA ARG A 503 -7.55 -35.50 -2.90
C ARG A 503 -8.51 -36.64 -2.60
N GLU A 504 -8.68 -37.54 -3.55
CA GLU A 504 -9.41 -38.79 -3.39
C GLU A 504 -8.56 -39.77 -2.56
N PRO A 505 -9.20 -40.66 -1.77
CA PRO A 505 -8.49 -41.63 -0.95
C PRO A 505 -7.60 -42.57 -1.74
#